data_d61bba99c78c18b75277355bfab32457
#
_entry.id   d61bba99c78c18b75277355bfab32457
#
_cell.length_a   1.000
_cell.length_b   1.000
_cell.length_c   1.000
_cell.angle_alpha   90.00
_cell.angle_beta   90.00
_cell.angle_gamma   90.00
#
_symmetry.space_group_name_H-M   'P 1'
#
loop_
_entity.id
_entity.type
_entity.pdbx_description
1 polymer ?
#
loop_
_entity_poly.entity_id
_entity_poly.type
_entity_poly.pdbx_seq_one_letter_code
_entity_poly.pdbx_strand_id
1 'polypeptide(L)'
;GSPPDNFSEEGQKWGNPVYDYSYMEEHQFDWWRHRIEKNAALYDVIRIDHFLGVVRYYTIPFQEKDCCNGKWNKGPGKKLTDVMEESAGDCRIIADNAGSAIAGSRKLLARIGWPGSKILMFAFDGNTGNENLPHNFEENNIVVYTGTHDNDTVVGYFRDKTEYELAYLYEYLNIGSKEEIPDALI
;
A
#
# COMPACT_ATOMS: atom_id res chain seq x y z
N GLY A 1 12.43 -1.22 -5.66
CA GLY A 1 11.65 -1.98 -6.63
C GLY A 1 10.95 -3.19 -6.04
N SER A 2 10.30 -3.99 -6.86
CA SER A 2 9.69 -5.27 -6.48
C SER A 2 10.13 -6.40 -7.43
N PRO A 3 10.18 -7.66 -6.96
CA PRO A 3 10.33 -8.80 -7.84
C PRO A 3 9.04 -8.99 -8.68
N PRO A 4 9.05 -9.87 -9.69
CA PRO A 4 7.84 -10.31 -10.36
C PRO A 4 6.74 -10.74 -9.38
N ASP A 5 5.53 -10.25 -9.61
CA ASP A 5 4.35 -10.53 -8.80
C ASP A 5 3.06 -10.44 -9.63
N ASN A 6 1.90 -10.52 -8.97
CA ASN A 6 0.60 -10.44 -9.65
C ASN A 6 0.29 -9.07 -10.28
N PHE A 7 1.03 -8.01 -9.91
CA PHE A 7 0.86 -6.67 -10.47
C PHE A 7 1.81 -6.41 -11.65
N SER A 8 2.95 -7.12 -11.69
CA SER A 8 3.94 -7.00 -12.76
C SER A 8 4.67 -8.31 -12.95
N GLU A 9 4.45 -8.96 -14.10
CA GLU A 9 5.11 -10.20 -14.47
C GLU A 9 6.64 -10.07 -14.60
N GLU A 10 7.12 -8.86 -14.91
CA GLU A 10 8.56 -8.56 -15.04
C GLU A 10 9.15 -7.97 -13.75
N GLY A 11 8.31 -7.72 -12.74
CA GLY A 11 8.69 -6.95 -11.56
C GLY A 11 8.81 -5.45 -11.85
N GLN A 12 9.26 -4.69 -10.88
CA GLN A 12 9.33 -3.23 -11.00
C GLN A 12 10.67 -2.69 -10.52
N LYS A 13 11.29 -1.85 -11.34
CA LYS A 13 12.50 -1.11 -11.00
C LYS A 13 12.20 0.39 -10.93
N TRP A 14 12.00 0.89 -9.72
CA TRP A 14 11.56 2.28 -9.51
C TRP A 14 12.69 3.33 -9.63
N GLY A 15 13.96 2.89 -9.64
CA GLY A 15 15.10 3.80 -9.73
C GLY A 15 15.42 4.55 -8.43
N ASN A 16 14.72 4.31 -7.35
CA ASN A 16 14.94 4.95 -6.07
C ASN A 16 16.21 4.42 -5.39
N PRO A 17 17.04 5.27 -4.77
CA PRO A 17 18.11 4.83 -3.89
C PRO A 17 17.52 4.14 -2.66
N VAL A 18 18.26 3.23 -2.06
CA VAL A 18 17.88 2.60 -0.80
C VAL A 18 18.47 3.35 0.37
N TYR A 19 17.75 3.33 1.50
CA TYR A 19 18.25 3.89 2.74
C TYR A 19 19.34 3.00 3.35
N ASP A 20 20.37 3.59 3.91
CA ASP A 20 21.28 2.90 4.82
C ASP A 20 20.63 2.84 6.21
N TYR A 21 19.84 1.81 6.43
CA TYR A 21 19.13 1.66 7.70
C TYR A 21 20.07 1.37 8.87
N SER A 22 21.27 0.83 8.64
CA SER A 22 22.26 0.61 9.69
C SER A 22 22.78 1.95 10.19
N TYR A 23 23.18 2.83 9.28
CA TYR A 23 23.60 4.19 9.60
C TYR A 23 22.47 4.98 10.29
N MET A 24 21.25 4.88 9.77
CA MET A 24 20.09 5.56 10.36
C MET A 24 19.79 5.07 11.78
N GLU A 25 19.90 3.78 12.05
CA GLU A 25 19.70 3.22 13.39
C GLU A 25 20.77 3.71 14.36
N GLU A 26 22.04 3.75 13.98
CA GLU A 26 23.15 4.31 14.77
C GLU A 26 22.93 5.79 15.11
N HIS A 27 22.25 6.53 14.22
CA HIS A 27 21.87 7.93 14.41
C HIS A 27 20.40 8.09 14.87
N GLN A 28 19.81 7.07 15.51
CA GLN A 28 18.47 7.12 16.12
C GLN A 28 17.36 7.53 15.14
N PHE A 29 17.52 7.21 13.85
CA PHE A 29 16.61 7.60 12.77
C PHE A 29 16.31 9.09 12.69
N ASP A 30 17.26 9.94 13.01
CA ASP A 30 17.12 11.40 13.10
C ASP A 30 16.50 12.01 11.82
N TRP A 31 16.92 11.54 10.64
CA TRP A 31 16.33 11.99 9.38
C TRP A 31 14.82 11.68 9.27
N TRP A 32 14.40 10.50 9.71
CA TRP A 32 12.99 10.12 9.73
C TRP A 32 12.22 10.91 10.76
N ARG A 33 12.79 11.15 11.92
CA ARG A 33 12.22 12.00 12.97
C ARG A 33 11.88 13.38 12.41
N HIS A 34 12.86 14.09 11.86
CA HIS A 34 12.64 15.40 11.27
C HIS A 34 11.64 15.39 10.13
N ARG A 35 11.66 14.35 9.28
CA ARG A 35 10.70 14.21 8.18
C ARG A 35 9.27 14.11 8.69
N ILE A 36 9.02 13.27 9.68
CA ILE A 36 7.68 13.09 10.27
C ILE A 36 7.22 14.36 10.98
N GLU A 37 8.08 14.98 11.82
CA GLU A 37 7.78 16.24 12.50
C GLU A 37 7.35 17.34 11.52
N LYS A 38 8.07 17.48 10.39
CA LYS A 38 7.72 18.48 9.37
C LYS A 38 6.41 18.17 8.67
N ASN A 39 6.12 16.92 8.39
CA ASN A 39 4.83 16.53 7.82
C ASN A 39 3.68 16.71 8.83
N ALA A 40 3.88 16.33 10.09
CA ALA A 40 2.88 16.51 11.15
C ALA A 40 2.53 17.98 11.42
N ALA A 41 3.48 18.90 11.19
CA ALA A 41 3.22 20.33 11.28
C ALA A 41 2.35 20.88 10.12
N LEU A 42 2.18 20.11 9.03
CA LEU A 42 1.45 20.54 7.84
C LEU A 42 0.14 19.76 7.60
N TYR A 43 0.04 18.55 8.12
CA TYR A 43 -1.04 17.62 7.82
C TYR A 43 -1.58 16.96 9.09
N ASP A 44 -2.86 16.65 9.09
CA ASP A 44 -3.52 15.93 10.19
C ASP A 44 -3.33 14.42 10.11
N VAL A 45 -3.00 13.92 8.90
CA VAL A 45 -2.77 12.48 8.63
C VAL A 45 -1.60 12.31 7.69
N ILE A 46 -0.70 11.38 8.03
CA ILE A 46 0.45 10.99 7.20
C ILE A 46 0.21 9.57 6.68
N ARG A 47 0.29 9.35 5.37
CA ARG A 47 0.27 8.02 4.75
C ARG A 47 1.71 7.56 4.49
N ILE A 48 2.08 6.41 5.04
CA ILE A 48 3.34 5.75 4.73
C ILE A 48 3.11 4.82 3.54
N ASP A 49 3.60 5.27 2.40
CA ASP A 49 3.52 4.53 1.14
C ASP A 49 4.43 3.30 1.16
N HIS A 50 4.02 2.22 0.50
CA HIS A 50 4.76 0.96 0.43
C HIS A 50 5.25 0.49 1.81
N PHE A 51 4.34 0.40 2.79
CA PHE A 51 4.67 0.06 4.18
C PHE A 51 5.45 -1.25 4.33
N LEU A 52 5.34 -2.16 3.36
CA LEU A 52 6.17 -3.36 3.30
C LEU A 52 7.67 -3.03 3.43
N GLY A 53 8.13 -1.90 2.89
CA GLY A 53 9.51 -1.44 2.95
C GLY A 53 10.05 -1.26 4.37
N VAL A 54 9.17 -1.01 5.35
CA VAL A 54 9.52 -0.94 6.77
C VAL A 54 9.86 -2.33 7.32
N VAL A 55 9.22 -3.38 6.83
CA VAL A 55 9.43 -4.78 7.28
C VAL A 55 10.55 -5.44 6.49
N ARG A 56 10.50 -5.30 5.17
CA ARG A 56 11.50 -5.78 4.22
C ARG A 56 11.41 -4.99 2.93
N TYR A 57 12.52 -4.82 2.27
CA TYR A 57 12.59 -4.10 1.00
C TYR A 57 13.42 -4.88 -0.02
N TYR A 58 13.03 -4.75 -1.29
CA TYR A 58 13.69 -5.43 -2.39
C TYR A 58 14.69 -4.50 -3.07
N THR A 59 15.94 -4.94 -3.21
CA THR A 59 16.97 -4.18 -3.89
C THR A 59 17.37 -4.85 -5.19
N ILE A 60 17.48 -4.06 -6.25
CA ILE A 60 17.95 -4.48 -7.56
C ILE A 60 19.23 -3.70 -7.85
N PRO A 61 20.35 -4.35 -8.21
CA PRO A 61 21.58 -3.64 -8.56
C PRO A 61 21.31 -2.59 -9.64
N PHE A 62 22.00 -1.45 -9.56
CA PHE A 62 21.73 -0.33 -10.47
C PHE A 62 21.89 -0.71 -11.94
N GLN A 63 22.92 -1.50 -12.25
CA GLN A 63 23.23 -1.96 -13.61
C GLN A 63 22.32 -3.09 -14.11
N GLU A 64 21.60 -3.75 -13.20
CA GLU A 64 20.76 -4.89 -13.54
C GLU A 64 19.49 -4.42 -14.22
N LYS A 65 19.10 -5.09 -15.30
CA LYS A 65 17.85 -4.81 -16.03
C LYS A 65 16.72 -5.74 -15.62
N ASP A 66 17.08 -6.94 -15.15
CA ASP A 66 16.13 -7.96 -14.74
C ASP A 66 15.79 -7.81 -13.26
N CYS A 67 14.51 -7.60 -12.95
CA CYS A 67 14.05 -7.48 -11.58
C CYS A 67 14.15 -8.79 -10.79
N CYS A 68 14.27 -9.95 -11.44
CA CYS A 68 14.47 -11.24 -10.79
C CYS A 68 15.82 -11.33 -10.07
N ASN A 69 16.82 -10.56 -10.52
CA ASN A 69 18.18 -10.58 -9.99
C ASN A 69 18.37 -9.67 -8.76
N GLY A 70 17.30 -9.28 -8.12
CA GLY A 70 17.33 -8.53 -6.87
C GLY A 70 17.37 -9.43 -5.64
N LYS A 71 17.37 -8.82 -4.47
CA LYS A 71 17.29 -9.51 -3.19
C LYS A 71 16.43 -8.81 -2.16
N TRP A 72 15.78 -9.59 -1.33
CA TRP A 72 15.09 -9.08 -0.15
C TRP A 72 16.06 -8.77 0.97
N ASN A 73 15.90 -7.61 1.57
CA ASN A 73 16.63 -7.17 2.74
C ASN A 73 15.63 -6.95 3.88
N LYS A 74 16.08 -7.17 5.11
CA LYS A 74 15.28 -6.89 6.30
C LYS A 74 15.19 -5.39 6.50
N GLY A 75 13.98 -4.88 6.72
CA GLY A 75 13.74 -3.50 7.07
C GLY A 75 13.93 -3.21 8.57
N PRO A 76 13.87 -1.95 8.98
CA PRO A 76 14.09 -1.52 10.37
C PRO A 76 12.95 -1.93 11.31
N GLY A 77 11.77 -2.25 10.78
CA GLY A 77 10.62 -2.75 11.53
C GLY A 77 10.15 -1.79 12.62
N LYS A 78 9.85 -2.34 13.79
CA LYS A 78 9.28 -1.58 14.92
C LYS A 78 10.17 -0.43 15.39
N LYS A 79 11.48 -0.54 15.28
CA LYS A 79 12.38 0.56 15.71
C LYS A 79 12.09 1.86 14.95
N LEU A 80 11.86 1.77 13.64
CA LEU A 80 11.51 2.94 12.83
C LEU A 80 10.08 3.41 13.10
N THR A 81 9.10 2.50 13.20
CA THR A 81 7.71 2.92 13.47
C THR A 81 7.54 3.57 14.82
N ASP A 82 8.31 3.17 15.85
CA ASP A 82 8.30 3.84 17.15
C ASP A 82 8.79 5.31 17.05
N VAL A 83 9.86 5.53 16.27
CA VAL A 83 10.36 6.89 16.01
C VAL A 83 9.33 7.71 15.23
N MET A 84 8.68 7.12 14.22
CA MET A 84 7.63 7.81 13.45
C MET A 84 6.45 8.19 14.34
N GLU A 85 5.97 7.29 15.18
CA GLU A 85 4.86 7.52 16.09
C GLU A 85 5.17 8.62 17.10
N GLU A 86 6.34 8.55 17.75
CA GLU A 86 6.80 9.58 18.66
C GLU A 86 6.90 10.95 17.99
N SER A 87 7.38 11.00 16.75
CA SER A 87 7.59 12.25 15.99
C SER A 87 6.31 12.83 15.41
N ALA A 88 5.28 12.02 15.22
CA ALA A 88 3.99 12.45 14.68
C ALA A 88 3.17 13.23 15.73
N GLY A 89 3.38 13.00 17.03
CA GLY A 89 2.58 13.61 18.07
C GLY A 89 1.09 13.27 17.91
N ASP A 90 0.25 14.28 17.75
CA ASP A 90 -1.21 14.11 17.56
C ASP A 90 -1.60 13.78 16.09
N CYS A 91 -0.66 13.87 15.14
CA CYS A 91 -0.89 13.54 13.74
C CYS A 91 -1.04 12.02 13.58
N ARG A 92 -2.08 11.59 12.89
CA ARG A 92 -2.33 10.17 12.66
C ARG A 92 -1.46 9.62 11.54
N ILE A 93 -1.00 8.38 11.71
CA ILE A 93 -0.28 7.67 10.64
C ILE A 93 -1.14 6.51 10.13
N ILE A 94 -1.25 6.40 8.82
CA ILE A 94 -1.86 5.27 8.12
C ILE A 94 -0.83 4.57 7.24
N ALA A 95 -0.98 3.27 7.07
CA ALA A 95 -0.03 2.46 6.32
C ALA A 95 -0.64 1.97 4.99
N ASP A 96 0.13 2.14 3.93
CA ASP A 96 -0.18 1.46 2.67
C ASP A 96 0.28 0.00 2.75
N ASN A 97 -0.69 -0.88 2.95
CA ASN A 97 -0.48 -2.33 2.93
C ASN A 97 -1.37 -3.03 1.89
N ALA A 98 -1.92 -2.27 0.93
CA ALA A 98 -2.71 -2.81 -0.15
C ALA A 98 -1.85 -3.67 -1.08
N GLY A 99 -2.38 -4.80 -1.50
CA GLY A 99 -1.83 -5.63 -2.56
C GLY A 99 -0.80 -6.67 -2.15
N SER A 100 -0.11 -6.56 -1.03
CA SER A 100 0.83 -7.60 -0.61
C SER A 100 0.47 -8.17 0.74
N ALA A 101 -0.25 -9.27 0.72
CA ALA A 101 -0.53 -10.11 1.90
C ALA A 101 0.75 -10.75 2.46
N ILE A 102 1.73 -9.93 2.87
CA ILE A 102 2.93 -10.43 3.49
C ILE A 102 2.67 -10.46 4.98
N ALA A 103 2.62 -11.65 5.53
CA ALA A 103 2.36 -11.92 6.94
C ALA A 103 3.13 -11.01 7.92
N GLY A 104 4.33 -10.56 7.52
CA GLY A 104 5.16 -9.65 8.30
C GLY A 104 4.59 -8.24 8.44
N SER A 105 4.05 -7.64 7.37
CA SER A 105 3.48 -6.28 7.42
C SER A 105 2.17 -6.27 8.23
N ARG A 106 1.29 -7.23 8.03
CA ARG A 106 0.06 -7.38 8.84
C ARG A 106 0.39 -7.53 10.33
N LYS A 107 1.36 -8.40 10.65
CA LYS A 107 1.78 -8.61 12.04
C LYS A 107 2.35 -7.34 12.69
N LEU A 108 3.12 -6.55 11.94
CA LEU A 108 3.63 -5.28 12.44
C LEU A 108 2.49 -4.28 12.63
N LEU A 109 1.58 -4.13 11.66
CA LEU A 109 0.43 -3.23 11.76
C LEU A 109 -0.47 -3.56 12.94
N ALA A 110 -0.82 -4.83 13.13
CA ALA A 110 -1.59 -5.27 14.30
C ALA A 110 -0.91 -4.93 15.63
N ARG A 111 0.43 -4.92 15.65
CA ARG A 111 1.21 -4.60 16.85
C ARG A 111 1.28 -3.12 17.15
N ILE A 112 1.37 -2.27 16.12
CA ILE A 112 1.50 -0.81 16.27
C ILE A 112 0.15 -0.09 16.24
N GLY A 113 -0.91 -0.73 15.75
CA GLY A 113 -2.25 -0.18 15.73
C GLY A 113 -2.54 0.85 14.64
N TRP A 114 -1.65 1.01 13.65
CA TRP A 114 -1.92 1.92 12.54
C TRP A 114 -2.97 1.32 11.58
N PRO A 115 -3.89 2.15 11.07
CA PRO A 115 -4.83 1.71 10.04
C PRO A 115 -4.08 1.21 8.80
N GLY A 116 -4.52 0.07 8.28
CA GLY A 116 -4.15 -0.39 6.96
C GLY A 116 -5.03 0.22 5.87
N SER A 117 -4.90 -0.24 4.64
CA SER A 117 -5.67 0.24 3.49
C SER A 117 -6.32 -0.89 2.69
N LYS A 118 -7.47 -0.58 2.09
CA LYS A 118 -8.17 -1.41 1.11
C LYS A 118 -8.45 -0.57 -0.13
N ILE A 119 -8.40 -1.21 -1.30
CA ILE A 119 -8.61 -0.54 -2.59
C ILE A 119 -9.75 -1.21 -3.33
N LEU A 120 -10.87 -0.50 -3.48
CA LEU A 120 -12.09 -1.05 -4.06
C LEU A 120 -11.93 -1.46 -5.53
N MET A 121 -11.10 -0.76 -6.30
CA MET A 121 -10.83 -1.17 -7.69
C MET A 121 -10.30 -2.61 -7.81
N PHE A 122 -9.63 -3.13 -6.80
CA PHE A 122 -9.08 -4.49 -6.79
C PHE A 122 -10.05 -5.54 -6.24
N ALA A 123 -11.22 -5.11 -5.79
CA ALA A 123 -12.19 -6.00 -5.13
C ALA A 123 -12.92 -6.94 -6.09
N PHE A 124 -13.15 -6.48 -7.34
CA PHE A 124 -14.12 -7.08 -8.27
C PHE A 124 -13.43 -7.98 -9.32
N ASP A 125 -12.63 -8.93 -8.88
CA ASP A 125 -11.92 -9.91 -9.71
C ASP A 125 -12.71 -11.23 -9.91
N GLY A 126 -13.98 -11.28 -9.45
CA GLY A 126 -14.81 -12.48 -9.48
C GLY A 126 -14.58 -13.44 -8.29
N ASN A 127 -13.62 -13.17 -7.44
CA ASN A 127 -13.37 -13.94 -6.22
C ASN A 127 -14.17 -13.38 -5.04
N THR A 128 -15.19 -14.09 -4.58
CA THR A 128 -16.01 -13.68 -3.44
C THR A 128 -15.26 -13.60 -2.11
N GLY A 129 -14.09 -14.22 -2.02
CA GLY A 129 -13.17 -14.14 -0.88
C GLY A 129 -12.14 -13.02 -0.98
N ASN A 130 -12.22 -12.14 -2.01
CA ASN A 130 -11.26 -11.03 -2.15
C ASN A 130 -11.32 -10.11 -0.94
N GLU A 131 -10.17 -9.86 -0.32
CA GLU A 131 -10.04 -9.10 0.92
C GLU A 131 -10.35 -7.59 0.77
N ASN A 132 -10.47 -7.08 -0.47
CA ASN A 132 -10.89 -5.70 -0.74
C ASN A 132 -12.41 -5.55 -0.87
N LEU A 133 -13.16 -6.64 -0.88
CA LEU A 133 -14.62 -6.59 -0.85
C LEU A 133 -15.12 -6.15 0.54
N PRO A 134 -16.02 -5.17 0.63
CA PRO A 134 -16.49 -4.64 1.91
C PRO A 134 -17.00 -5.69 2.90
N HIS A 135 -17.67 -6.74 2.42
CA HIS A 135 -18.20 -7.80 3.29
C HIS A 135 -17.11 -8.73 3.86
N ASN A 136 -15.87 -8.65 3.34
CA ASN A 136 -14.72 -9.42 3.82
C ASN A 136 -13.80 -8.58 4.72
N PHE A 137 -14.17 -7.36 5.11
CA PHE A 137 -13.34 -6.58 6.02
C PHE A 137 -13.37 -7.20 7.42
N GLU A 138 -12.24 -7.76 7.82
CA GLU A 138 -12.08 -8.40 9.14
C GLU A 138 -11.84 -7.36 10.25
N GLU A 139 -11.37 -6.16 9.89
CA GLU A 139 -10.98 -5.11 10.82
C GLU A 139 -11.66 -3.78 10.48
N ASN A 140 -12.01 -3.00 11.51
CA ASN A 140 -12.53 -1.65 11.35
C ASN A 140 -11.42 -0.58 11.32
N ASN A 141 -10.18 -0.97 11.63
CA ASN A 141 -9.04 -0.06 11.63
C ASN A 141 -8.37 -0.02 10.25
N ILE A 142 -9.12 0.42 9.26
CA ILE A 142 -8.69 0.51 7.86
C ILE A 142 -9.15 1.82 7.24
N VAL A 143 -8.43 2.26 6.20
CA VAL A 143 -8.87 3.31 5.28
C VAL A 143 -9.20 2.67 3.94
N VAL A 144 -10.39 2.95 3.44
CA VAL A 144 -10.87 2.40 2.16
C VAL A 144 -10.74 3.48 1.10
N TYR A 145 -10.07 3.14 0.00
CA TYR A 145 -9.91 4.00 -1.17
C TYR A 145 -10.64 3.41 -2.37
N THR A 146 -11.15 4.24 -3.26
CA THR A 146 -11.57 3.78 -4.60
C THR A 146 -10.38 3.33 -5.42
N GLY A 147 -9.29 4.10 -5.38
CA GLY A 147 -7.99 3.83 -5.98
C GLY A 147 -6.92 4.72 -5.37
N THR A 148 -5.66 4.59 -5.78
CA THR A 148 -4.52 5.38 -5.30
C THR A 148 -3.85 6.12 -6.45
N HIS A 149 -2.76 6.85 -6.15
CA HIS A 149 -1.93 7.53 -7.15
C HIS A 149 -1.21 6.57 -8.12
N ASP A 150 -1.17 5.26 -7.81
CA ASP A 150 -0.59 4.22 -8.69
C ASP A 150 -1.62 3.65 -9.68
N ASN A 151 -2.89 4.04 -9.57
CA ASN A 151 -3.97 3.56 -10.42
C ASN A 151 -4.43 4.67 -11.39
N ASP A 152 -5.07 4.28 -12.48
CA ASP A 152 -5.90 5.19 -13.27
C ASP A 152 -7.11 5.65 -12.43
N THR A 153 -7.82 6.65 -12.89
CA THR A 153 -9.10 7.05 -12.30
C THR A 153 -10.09 5.88 -12.30
N VAL A 154 -11.13 5.92 -11.47
CA VAL A 154 -12.18 4.89 -11.47
C VAL A 154 -12.72 4.68 -12.89
N VAL A 155 -13.04 5.76 -13.58
CA VAL A 155 -13.53 5.69 -14.98
C VAL A 155 -12.50 5.05 -15.91
N GLY A 156 -11.24 5.45 -15.81
CA GLY A 156 -10.15 4.91 -16.63
C GLY A 156 -9.91 3.43 -16.38
N TYR A 157 -9.87 3.02 -15.11
CA TYR A 157 -9.61 1.65 -14.70
C TYR A 157 -10.66 0.65 -15.25
N PHE A 158 -11.93 1.03 -15.25
CA PHE A 158 -13.02 0.17 -15.71
C PHE A 158 -13.37 0.36 -17.20
N ARG A 159 -12.80 1.35 -17.89
CA ARG A 159 -13.13 1.70 -19.30
C ARG A 159 -13.03 0.50 -20.24
N ASP A 160 -11.89 -0.16 -20.20
CA ASP A 160 -11.54 -1.21 -21.17
C ASP A 160 -11.96 -2.61 -20.71
N LYS A 161 -12.58 -2.73 -19.55
CA LYS A 161 -13.14 -3.96 -19.05
C LYS A 161 -14.39 -4.35 -19.86
N THR A 162 -14.50 -5.63 -20.17
CA THR A 162 -15.66 -6.19 -20.85
C THR A 162 -16.86 -6.32 -19.91
N GLU A 163 -18.08 -6.42 -20.46
CA GLU A 163 -19.30 -6.67 -19.67
C GLU A 163 -19.21 -7.96 -18.84
N TYR A 164 -18.51 -8.97 -19.37
CA TYR A 164 -18.28 -10.21 -18.65
C TYR A 164 -17.40 -10.02 -17.41
N GLU A 165 -16.32 -9.23 -17.52
CA GLU A 165 -15.44 -8.92 -16.39
C GLU A 165 -16.14 -8.05 -15.34
N LEU A 166 -17.12 -7.24 -15.75
CA LEU A 166 -17.88 -6.35 -14.87
C LEU A 166 -19.14 -7.00 -14.28
N ALA A 167 -19.55 -8.16 -14.76
CA ALA A 167 -20.80 -8.79 -14.33
C ALA A 167 -20.91 -8.93 -12.81
N TYR A 168 -19.83 -9.37 -12.15
CA TYR A 168 -19.80 -9.50 -10.70
C TYR A 168 -19.89 -8.15 -9.98
N LEU A 169 -19.20 -7.13 -10.51
CA LEU A 169 -19.26 -5.77 -9.96
C LEU A 169 -20.68 -5.19 -10.07
N TYR A 170 -21.31 -5.36 -11.23
CA TYR A 170 -22.69 -4.89 -11.45
C TYR A 170 -23.69 -5.56 -10.51
N GLU A 171 -23.59 -6.88 -10.35
CA GLU A 171 -24.42 -7.62 -9.41
C GLU A 171 -24.17 -7.15 -7.95
N TYR A 172 -22.90 -7.02 -7.56
CA TYR A 172 -22.52 -6.65 -6.20
C TYR A 172 -22.99 -5.25 -5.82
N LEU A 173 -22.83 -4.29 -6.73
CA LEU A 173 -23.20 -2.89 -6.50
C LEU A 173 -24.67 -2.59 -6.88
N ASN A 174 -25.37 -3.56 -7.48
CA ASN A 174 -26.75 -3.40 -7.98
C ASN A 174 -26.88 -2.22 -8.97
N ILE A 175 -25.97 -2.17 -9.95
CA ILE A 175 -25.94 -1.17 -11.03
C ILE A 175 -26.06 -1.82 -12.40
N GLY A 176 -26.37 -1.04 -13.42
CA GLY A 176 -26.62 -1.54 -14.77
C GLY A 176 -25.64 -1.09 -15.84
N SER A 177 -24.74 -0.16 -15.51
CA SER A 177 -23.82 0.40 -16.51
C SER A 177 -22.49 0.88 -15.90
N LYS A 178 -21.47 1.06 -16.76
CA LYS A 178 -20.15 1.59 -16.34
C LYS A 178 -20.21 3.00 -15.80
N GLU A 179 -21.11 3.81 -16.30
CA GLU A 179 -21.29 5.21 -15.91
C GLU A 179 -21.70 5.35 -14.44
N GLU A 180 -22.35 4.33 -13.88
CA GLU A 180 -22.81 4.30 -12.50
C GLU A 180 -21.70 3.88 -11.51
N ILE A 181 -20.62 3.24 -12.01
CA ILE A 181 -19.54 2.71 -11.14
C ILE A 181 -18.94 3.76 -10.21
N PRO A 182 -18.55 4.97 -10.68
CA PRO A 182 -17.91 5.95 -9.82
C PRO A 182 -18.75 6.33 -8.60
N ASP A 183 -20.04 6.58 -8.82
CA ASP A 183 -20.97 6.97 -7.75
C ASP A 183 -21.29 5.81 -6.81
N ALA A 184 -21.31 4.58 -7.33
CA ALA A 184 -21.60 3.39 -6.54
C ALA A 184 -20.40 2.92 -5.67
N LEU A 185 -19.17 3.36 -5.98
CA LEU A 185 -17.98 3.07 -5.20
C LEU A 185 -17.71 4.10 -4.09
N ILE A 186 -18.42 5.22 -4.06
CA ILE A 186 -18.29 6.29 -3.07
C ILE A 186 -19.39 6.19 -2.01
#